data_92462eef4f8d80263f31c113b67f57c4
#
_entry.id   92462eef4f8d80263f31c113b67f57c4
#
_cell.length_a   1.000
_cell.length_b   1.000
_cell.length_c   1.000
_cell.angle_alpha   90.00
_cell.angle_beta   90.00
_cell.angle_gamma   90.00
#
_symmetry.space_group_name_H-M   'P 1'
#
loop_
_entity.id
_entity.type
_entity.pdbx_description
1 polymer ?
#
loop_
_entity_poly.entity_id
_entity_poly.type
_entity_poly.pdbx_seq_one_letter_code
_entity_poly.pdbx_strand_id
1 'polypeptide(L)'
;MLKINTNDLPELTWSSPKGKFAGSGKQVSEALGRKPLSTDLKERHPFDIEICRIPAGKTPYPYHSHSAQWEFYHVISGKGLVRHKDGTTPIEAGDAFLFPPDEPHQLINPDSESAQDLILYVVADNPIGESGYYPDSKKWIVRSPERRLLRCEPLDYFDGEE
;
A
#
# COMPACT_ATOMS: atom_id res chain seq x y z
N MET A 1 8.28 -27.11 -3.37
CA MET A 1 7.64 -25.98 -4.06
C MET A 1 6.38 -25.61 -3.28
N LEU A 2 6.22 -24.35 -2.89
CA LEU A 2 4.96 -23.85 -2.37
C LEU A 2 4.06 -23.43 -3.56
N LYS A 3 2.79 -23.78 -3.49
CA LYS A 3 1.80 -23.48 -4.54
C LYS A 3 0.45 -23.20 -3.89
N ILE A 4 -0.19 -22.15 -4.32
CA ILE A 4 -1.59 -21.82 -3.98
C ILE A 4 -2.36 -21.51 -5.25
N ASN A 5 -3.68 -21.49 -5.16
CA ASN A 5 -4.55 -20.89 -6.15
C ASN A 5 -5.14 -19.61 -5.53
N THR A 6 -4.92 -18.47 -6.15
CA THR A 6 -5.42 -17.20 -5.63
C THR A 6 -6.95 -17.10 -5.63
N ASN A 7 -7.66 -17.93 -6.41
CA ASN A 7 -9.11 -18.00 -6.37
C ASN A 7 -9.64 -18.61 -5.05
N ASP A 8 -8.83 -19.46 -4.41
CA ASP A 8 -9.19 -20.13 -3.17
C ASP A 8 -8.85 -19.30 -1.92
N LEU A 9 -8.16 -18.17 -2.08
CA LEU A 9 -7.81 -17.29 -0.98
C LEU A 9 -9.00 -16.47 -0.51
N PRO A 10 -9.16 -16.31 0.82
CA PRO A 10 -10.14 -15.39 1.37
C PRO A 10 -9.83 -13.96 0.97
N GLU A 11 -10.87 -13.19 0.70
CA GLU A 11 -10.77 -11.76 0.46
C GLU A 11 -10.99 -11.02 1.78
N LEU A 12 -9.97 -10.30 2.23
CA LEU A 12 -10.01 -9.51 3.46
C LEU A 12 -10.45 -8.09 3.14
N THR A 13 -11.51 -7.63 3.78
CA THR A 13 -12.07 -6.28 3.57
C THR A 13 -11.60 -5.31 4.64
N TRP A 14 -11.44 -4.05 4.27
CA TRP A 14 -11.20 -2.95 5.23
C TRP A 14 -12.01 -1.72 4.86
N SER A 15 -12.30 -0.92 5.88
CA SER A 15 -12.92 0.39 5.73
C SER A 15 -12.48 1.32 6.85
N SER A 16 -12.22 2.59 6.51
CA SER A 16 -12.03 3.62 7.52
C SER A 16 -13.35 3.93 8.25
N PRO A 17 -13.31 4.45 9.49
CA PRO A 17 -14.52 4.68 10.30
C PRO A 17 -15.61 5.52 9.62
N LYS A 18 -15.22 6.42 8.71
CA LYS A 18 -16.16 7.25 7.92
C LYS A 18 -16.36 6.74 6.48
N GLY A 19 -15.85 5.55 6.14
CA GLY A 19 -16.02 4.93 4.84
C GLY A 19 -15.32 5.64 3.66
N LYS A 20 -14.46 6.62 3.92
CA LYS A 20 -13.70 7.33 2.87
C LYS A 20 -12.69 6.39 2.19
N PHE A 21 -11.96 5.62 2.99
CA PHE A 21 -11.02 4.64 2.52
C PHE A 21 -11.59 3.26 2.69
N ALA A 22 -11.67 2.50 1.61
CA ALA A 22 -12.19 1.13 1.65
C ALA A 22 -11.64 0.31 0.48
N GLY A 23 -11.54 -0.98 0.69
CA GLY A 23 -11.08 -1.93 -0.30
C GLY A 23 -11.15 -3.35 0.24
N SER A 24 -10.67 -4.27 -0.56
CA SER A 24 -10.43 -5.64 -0.16
C SER A 24 -9.18 -6.19 -0.82
N GLY A 25 -8.61 -7.24 -0.28
CA GLY A 25 -7.42 -7.84 -0.82
C GLY A 25 -7.22 -9.29 -0.47
N LYS A 26 -6.47 -9.99 -1.31
CA LYS A 26 -6.01 -11.35 -1.09
C LYS A 26 -4.53 -11.35 -0.81
N GLN A 27 -4.15 -11.83 0.37
CA GLN A 27 -2.78 -11.81 0.88
C GLN A 27 -2.00 -13.03 0.34
N VAL A 28 -1.41 -12.87 -0.84
CA VAL A 28 -0.74 -13.96 -1.57
C VAL A 28 0.55 -14.38 -0.86
N SER A 29 1.34 -13.43 -0.41
CA SER A 29 2.61 -13.71 0.28
C SER A 29 2.41 -14.42 1.61
N GLU A 30 1.42 -14.03 2.40
CA GLU A 30 1.08 -14.70 3.67
C GLU A 30 0.61 -16.14 3.42
N ALA A 31 -0.21 -16.36 2.40
CA ALA A 31 -0.64 -17.70 2.02
C ALA A 31 0.52 -18.60 1.55
N LEU A 32 1.62 -18.00 1.09
CA LEU A 32 2.87 -18.67 0.75
C LEU A 32 3.88 -18.72 1.92
N GLY A 33 3.44 -18.35 3.15
CA GLY A 33 4.21 -18.51 4.38
C GLY A 33 4.96 -17.28 4.87
N ARG A 34 4.75 -16.11 4.24
CA ARG A 34 5.32 -14.86 4.75
C ARG A 34 4.75 -14.53 6.12
N LYS A 35 5.62 -14.14 7.05
CA LYS A 35 5.23 -13.56 8.34
C LYS A 35 5.46 -12.05 8.32
N PRO A 36 4.41 -11.24 8.27
CA PRO A 36 4.53 -9.78 8.31
C PRO A 36 5.33 -9.33 9.54
N LEU A 37 6.19 -8.33 9.35
CA LEU A 37 7.02 -7.72 10.40
C LEU A 37 8.07 -8.66 11.05
N SER A 38 8.22 -9.90 10.60
CA SER A 38 9.32 -10.74 11.06
C SER A 38 10.66 -10.13 10.69
N THR A 39 11.63 -10.17 11.60
CA THR A 39 13.02 -9.81 11.35
C THR A 39 13.85 -11.00 10.86
N ASP A 40 13.29 -12.21 10.91
CA ASP A 40 13.90 -13.40 10.30
C ASP A 40 13.69 -13.33 8.78
N LEU A 41 14.80 -13.18 8.04
CA LEU A 41 14.78 -13.06 6.58
C LEU A 41 14.23 -14.30 5.86
N LYS A 42 14.23 -15.48 6.52
CA LYS A 42 13.63 -16.70 5.95
C LYS A 42 12.10 -16.66 6.00
N GLU A 43 11.54 -15.99 7.00
CA GLU A 43 10.10 -15.88 7.20
C GLU A 43 9.53 -14.61 6.56
N ARG A 44 10.35 -13.57 6.44
CA ARG A 44 9.92 -12.24 5.99
C ARG A 44 9.55 -12.22 4.51
N HIS A 45 10.19 -13.03 3.67
CA HIS A 45 10.25 -12.90 2.22
C HIS A 45 10.78 -11.52 1.76
N PRO A 46 11.55 -11.44 0.67
CA PRO A 46 12.10 -10.16 0.18
C PRO A 46 11.04 -9.28 -0.50
N PHE A 47 9.86 -9.80 -0.74
CA PHE A 47 8.74 -9.11 -1.38
C PHE A 47 7.42 -9.46 -0.69
N ASP A 48 6.45 -8.59 -0.89
CA ASP A 48 5.05 -8.75 -0.51
C ASP A 48 4.18 -8.72 -1.76
N ILE A 49 3.23 -9.63 -1.86
CA ILE A 49 2.34 -9.75 -3.02
C ILE A 49 0.90 -9.81 -2.53
N GLU A 50 0.07 -8.95 -3.09
CA GLU A 50 -1.36 -8.99 -2.87
C GLU A 50 -2.15 -8.76 -4.17
N ILE A 51 -3.41 -9.19 -4.18
CA ILE A 51 -4.39 -8.76 -5.17
C ILE A 51 -5.30 -7.78 -4.46
N CYS A 52 -5.25 -6.52 -4.85
CA CYS A 52 -6.05 -5.44 -4.28
C CYS A 52 -7.29 -5.19 -5.15
N ARG A 53 -8.46 -5.03 -4.51
CA ARG A 53 -9.71 -4.64 -5.14
C ARG A 53 -10.19 -3.33 -4.54
N ILE A 54 -10.45 -2.36 -5.38
CA ILE A 54 -10.95 -1.03 -5.01
C ILE A 54 -12.34 -0.85 -5.60
N PRO A 55 -13.40 -0.84 -4.79
CA PRO A 55 -14.76 -0.61 -5.27
C PRO A 55 -14.92 0.78 -5.90
N ALA A 56 -15.92 0.93 -6.75
CA ALA A 56 -16.30 2.23 -7.33
C ALA A 56 -16.50 3.30 -6.26
N GLY A 57 -16.04 4.51 -6.51
CA GLY A 57 -16.11 5.65 -5.58
C GLY A 57 -15.17 5.55 -4.37
N LYS A 58 -14.20 4.61 -4.36
CA LYS A 58 -13.31 4.41 -3.22
C LYS A 58 -11.85 4.65 -3.56
N THR A 59 -11.10 4.90 -2.49
CA THR A 59 -9.65 4.85 -2.44
C THR A 59 -9.24 3.85 -1.36
N PRO A 60 -8.26 2.95 -1.56
CA PRO A 60 -7.92 1.94 -0.56
C PRO A 60 -7.23 2.56 0.65
N TYR A 61 -6.33 3.51 0.42
CA TYR A 61 -5.46 4.11 1.44
C TYR A 61 -5.31 5.61 1.26
N PRO A 62 -4.90 6.36 2.31
CA PRO A 62 -4.52 7.76 2.18
C PRO A 62 -3.34 7.96 1.22
N TYR A 63 -3.20 9.16 0.67
CA TYR A 63 -2.01 9.58 -0.07
C TYR A 63 -0.77 9.44 0.82
N HIS A 64 0.23 8.69 0.38
CA HIS A 64 1.39 8.34 1.20
C HIS A 64 2.62 8.02 0.36
N SER A 65 3.78 8.04 1.00
CA SER A 65 5.04 7.55 0.46
C SER A 65 5.72 6.61 1.45
N HIS A 66 6.67 5.85 0.94
CA HIS A 66 7.49 4.90 1.67
C HIS A 66 8.93 5.38 1.76
N SER A 67 9.60 5.22 2.91
CA SER A 67 10.99 5.66 3.08
C SER A 67 12.00 4.77 2.37
N ALA A 68 11.69 3.50 2.18
CA ALA A 68 12.61 2.52 1.60
C ALA A 68 11.93 1.51 0.66
N GLN A 69 10.63 1.36 0.75
CA GLN A 69 9.88 0.36 -0.01
C GLN A 69 9.62 0.81 -1.45
N TRP A 70 9.83 -0.09 -2.40
CA TRP A 70 9.37 0.00 -3.77
C TRP A 70 8.02 -0.68 -3.92
N GLU A 71 7.09 -0.09 -4.66
CA GLU A 71 5.80 -0.69 -4.94
C GLU A 71 5.51 -0.74 -6.44
N PHE A 72 5.35 -1.95 -6.95
CA PHE A 72 4.93 -2.22 -8.32
C PHE A 72 3.45 -2.56 -8.36
N TYR A 73 2.77 -2.02 -9.35
CA TYR A 73 1.34 -2.23 -9.60
C TYR A 73 1.12 -2.70 -11.04
N HIS A 74 0.21 -3.66 -11.21
CA HIS A 74 -0.29 -4.06 -12.51
C HIS A 74 -1.82 -4.13 -12.45
N VAL A 75 -2.48 -3.39 -13.33
CA VAL A 75 -3.94 -3.36 -13.41
C VAL A 75 -4.44 -4.62 -14.11
N ILE A 76 -5.16 -5.46 -13.36
CA ILE A 76 -5.76 -6.70 -13.88
C ILE A 76 -7.06 -6.38 -14.61
N SER A 77 -7.90 -5.54 -14.03
CA SER A 77 -9.19 -5.15 -14.60
C SER A 77 -9.70 -3.84 -14.03
N GLY A 78 -10.63 -3.22 -14.73
CA GLY A 78 -11.22 -1.93 -14.37
C GLY A 78 -10.40 -0.76 -14.89
N LYS A 79 -10.82 0.43 -14.46
CA LYS A 79 -10.18 1.71 -14.73
C LYS A 79 -10.10 2.51 -13.45
N GLY A 80 -9.10 3.39 -13.36
CA GLY A 80 -8.93 4.23 -12.18
C GLY A 80 -8.01 5.40 -12.43
N LEU A 81 -7.58 6.00 -11.34
CA LEU A 81 -6.64 7.10 -11.33
C LEU A 81 -5.53 6.81 -10.33
N VAL A 82 -4.34 7.26 -10.66
CA VAL A 82 -3.20 7.35 -9.73
C VAL A 82 -2.89 8.80 -9.47
N ARG A 83 -3.03 9.22 -8.21
CA ARG A 83 -2.54 10.52 -7.75
C ARG A 83 -1.06 10.38 -7.38
N HIS A 84 -0.22 11.25 -7.87
CA HIS A 84 1.21 11.34 -7.61
C HIS A 84 1.64 12.81 -7.43
N LYS A 85 2.92 13.09 -7.21
CA LYS A 85 3.42 14.45 -6.91
C LYS A 85 3.11 15.47 -8.02
N ASP A 86 3.11 15.03 -9.29
CA ASP A 86 2.92 15.90 -10.46
C ASP A 86 1.46 15.98 -10.93
N GLY A 87 0.52 15.33 -10.20
CA GLY A 87 -0.91 15.37 -10.54
C GLY A 87 -1.60 14.02 -10.45
N THR A 88 -2.44 13.73 -11.44
CA THR A 88 -3.23 12.50 -11.49
C THR A 88 -3.19 11.90 -12.88
N THR A 89 -2.89 10.63 -12.98
CA THR A 89 -2.80 9.87 -14.24
C THR A 89 -3.90 8.82 -14.30
N PRO A 90 -4.70 8.74 -15.40
CA PRO A 90 -5.62 7.63 -15.63
C PRO A 90 -4.87 6.31 -15.83
N ILE A 91 -5.47 5.23 -15.34
CA ILE A 91 -4.97 3.86 -15.49
C ILE A 91 -6.10 2.93 -15.92
N GLU A 92 -5.75 1.89 -16.69
CA GLU A 92 -6.69 0.87 -17.14
C GLU A 92 -6.04 -0.52 -17.20
N ALA A 93 -6.86 -1.54 -17.46
CA ALA A 93 -6.38 -2.92 -17.54
C ALA A 93 -5.20 -3.07 -18.53
N GLY A 94 -4.13 -3.71 -18.04
CA GLY A 94 -2.87 -3.88 -18.76
C GLY A 94 -1.78 -2.86 -18.39
N ASP A 95 -2.14 -1.75 -17.76
CA ASP A 95 -1.13 -0.78 -17.29
C ASP A 95 -0.29 -1.36 -16.14
N ALA A 96 0.99 -1.00 -16.16
CA ALA A 96 1.91 -1.30 -15.08
C ALA A 96 2.73 -0.05 -14.72
N PHE A 97 2.94 0.16 -13.43
CA PHE A 97 3.66 1.33 -12.92
C PHE A 97 4.38 1.01 -11.61
N LEU A 98 5.33 1.85 -11.24
CA LEU A 98 6.24 1.64 -10.12
C LEU A 98 6.41 2.93 -9.32
N PHE A 99 6.34 2.85 -8.02
CA PHE A 99 6.71 3.92 -7.10
C PHE A 99 7.99 3.56 -6.37
N PRO A 100 9.08 4.35 -6.57
CA PRO A 100 10.27 4.23 -5.76
C PRO A 100 10.06 4.82 -4.36
N PRO A 101 10.99 4.59 -3.42
CA PRO A 101 11.02 5.29 -2.14
C PRO A 101 10.83 6.81 -2.30
N ASP A 102 10.19 7.43 -1.31
CA ASP A 102 9.88 8.85 -1.22
C ASP A 102 8.92 9.41 -2.29
N GLU A 103 8.43 8.60 -3.22
CA GLU A 103 7.44 9.01 -4.21
C GLU A 103 6.01 8.86 -3.65
N PRO A 104 5.29 9.96 -3.34
CA PRO A 104 3.96 9.85 -2.78
C PRO A 104 2.93 9.47 -3.84
N HIS A 105 2.03 8.57 -3.47
CA HIS A 105 1.00 8.05 -4.37
C HIS A 105 -0.31 7.67 -3.66
N GLN A 106 -1.36 7.54 -4.46
CA GLN A 106 -2.68 7.07 -4.04
C GLN A 106 -3.45 6.54 -5.23
N LEU A 107 -4.01 5.36 -5.08
CA LEU A 107 -4.94 4.79 -6.05
C LEU A 107 -6.35 5.32 -5.78
N ILE A 108 -7.11 5.55 -6.84
CA ILE A 108 -8.47 6.06 -6.79
C ILE A 108 -9.31 5.30 -7.81
N ASN A 109 -10.40 4.70 -7.38
CA ASN A 109 -11.45 4.29 -8.29
C ASN A 109 -12.57 5.34 -8.22
N PRO A 110 -12.68 6.22 -9.23
CA PRO A 110 -13.65 7.32 -9.18
C PRO A 110 -15.09 6.79 -9.22
N ASP A 111 -16.01 7.55 -8.62
CA ASP A 111 -17.43 7.26 -8.72
C ASP A 111 -17.95 7.65 -10.11
N SER A 112 -18.57 6.68 -10.79
CA SER A 112 -19.25 6.90 -12.06
C SER A 112 -20.30 5.81 -12.28
N GLU A 113 -21.32 6.12 -13.09
CA GLU A 113 -22.41 5.16 -13.40
C GLU A 113 -21.89 3.86 -14.06
N SER A 114 -20.75 3.90 -14.71
CA SER A 114 -20.10 2.75 -15.37
C SER A 114 -18.91 2.20 -14.60
N ALA A 115 -18.64 2.69 -13.38
CA ALA A 115 -17.49 2.27 -12.63
C ALA A 115 -17.60 0.80 -12.19
N GLN A 116 -16.59 0.03 -12.56
CA GLN A 116 -16.36 -1.33 -12.09
C GLN A 116 -15.29 -1.31 -11.01
N ASP A 117 -15.16 -2.41 -10.28
CA ASP A 117 -14.06 -2.56 -9.35
C ASP A 117 -12.73 -2.47 -10.11
N LEU A 118 -11.81 -1.68 -9.57
CA LEU A 118 -10.43 -1.64 -10.02
C LEU A 118 -9.66 -2.72 -9.29
N ILE A 119 -9.11 -3.67 -10.04
CA ILE A 119 -8.37 -4.81 -9.49
C ILE A 119 -6.91 -4.73 -9.94
N LEU A 120 -6.00 -4.77 -8.97
CA LEU A 120 -4.57 -4.66 -9.21
C LEU A 120 -3.82 -5.84 -8.58
N TYR A 121 -2.77 -6.24 -9.23
CA TYR A 121 -1.71 -7.05 -8.65
C TYR A 121 -0.65 -6.10 -8.09
N VAL A 122 -0.35 -6.23 -6.81
CA VAL A 122 0.59 -5.36 -6.10
C VAL A 122 1.78 -6.19 -5.65
N VAL A 123 2.97 -5.73 -5.97
CA VAL A 123 4.22 -6.32 -5.50
C VAL A 123 5.06 -5.23 -4.86
N ALA A 124 5.33 -5.38 -3.59
CA ALA A 124 6.20 -4.49 -2.85
C ALA A 124 7.44 -5.23 -2.38
N ASP A 125 8.59 -4.59 -2.33
CA ASP A 125 9.70 -5.15 -1.59
C ASP A 125 9.45 -5.00 -0.07
N ASN A 126 10.26 -5.62 0.74
CA ASN A 126 9.96 -5.75 2.15
C ASN A 126 11.16 -5.32 3.03
N PRO A 127 11.58 -4.04 2.96
CA PRO A 127 12.73 -3.56 3.73
C PRO A 127 12.48 -3.59 5.24
N ILE A 128 13.53 -3.81 6.01
CA ILE A 128 13.51 -3.70 7.47
C ILE A 128 13.60 -2.22 7.84
N GLY A 129 12.82 -1.80 8.84
CA GLY A 129 12.87 -0.42 9.33
C GLY A 129 12.07 0.58 8.47
N GLU A 130 11.17 0.09 7.62
CA GLU A 130 10.29 0.90 6.80
C GLU A 130 9.49 1.91 7.62
N SER A 131 9.40 3.13 7.11
CA SER A 131 8.47 4.17 7.58
C SER A 131 7.68 4.74 6.41
N GLY A 132 6.49 5.27 6.67
CA GLY A 132 5.68 5.91 5.64
C GLY A 132 5.30 7.32 6.06
N TYR A 133 5.19 8.20 5.08
CA TYR A 133 4.74 9.58 5.28
C TYR A 133 3.40 9.81 4.59
N TYR A 134 2.52 10.55 5.24
CA TYR A 134 1.20 10.95 4.75
C TYR A 134 1.13 12.46 4.53
N PRO A 135 1.42 12.97 3.32
CA PRO A 135 1.54 14.41 3.07
C PRO A 135 0.29 15.21 3.43
N ASP A 136 -0.91 14.71 3.13
CA ASP A 136 -2.17 15.42 3.39
C ASP A 136 -2.44 15.64 4.89
N SER A 137 -1.99 14.75 5.75
CA SER A 137 -2.22 14.82 7.21
C SER A 137 -0.97 15.11 8.01
N LYS A 138 0.19 15.24 7.36
CA LYS A 138 1.51 15.53 7.96
C LYS A 138 1.82 14.57 9.12
N LYS A 139 1.57 13.29 8.91
CA LYS A 139 1.86 12.24 9.90
C LYS A 139 2.78 11.20 9.31
N TRP A 140 3.45 10.48 10.20
CA TRP A 140 4.34 9.37 9.89
C TRP A 140 3.77 8.08 10.46
N ILE A 141 4.02 6.97 9.79
CA ILE A 141 3.95 5.65 10.36
C ILE A 141 5.37 5.12 10.48
N VAL A 142 5.75 4.74 11.69
CA VAL A 142 6.99 4.01 11.95
C VAL A 142 6.64 2.58 12.34
N ARG A 143 7.49 1.62 12.00
CA ARG A 143 7.21 0.19 12.23
C ARG A 143 8.15 -0.44 13.25
N SER A 144 9.25 0.23 13.59
CA SER A 144 10.24 -0.25 14.56
C SER A 144 10.48 0.83 15.63
N PRO A 145 10.65 0.45 16.93
CA PRO A 145 10.53 -0.90 17.50
C PRO A 145 9.09 -1.43 17.51
N GLU A 146 8.10 -0.57 17.38
CA GLU A 146 6.68 -0.92 17.27
C GLU A 146 5.95 -0.01 16.29
N ARG A 147 4.84 -0.48 15.76
CA ARG A 147 4.04 0.32 14.82
C ARG A 147 3.36 1.48 15.53
N ARG A 148 3.75 2.70 15.17
CA ARG A 148 3.16 3.95 15.68
C ARG A 148 2.83 4.92 14.56
N LEU A 149 1.77 5.70 14.77
CA LEU A 149 1.41 6.84 13.93
C LEU A 149 1.72 8.11 14.73
N LEU A 150 2.59 8.97 14.17
CA LEU A 150 3.17 10.12 14.85
C LEU A 150 2.97 11.40 14.04
N ARG A 151 2.92 12.54 14.69
CA ARG A 151 3.30 13.82 14.12
C ARG A 151 4.65 14.18 14.67
N CYS A 152 5.64 14.35 13.79
CA CYS A 152 7.01 14.64 14.19
C CYS A 152 7.23 16.15 14.19
N GLU A 153 7.95 16.62 15.19
CA GLU A 153 8.51 17.95 15.30
C GLU A 153 10.02 17.85 15.01
N PRO A 154 10.59 18.69 14.14
CA PRO A 154 12.03 18.76 13.99
C PRO A 154 12.68 19.22 15.29
N LEU A 155 13.68 18.50 15.75
CA LEU A 155 14.46 18.80 16.94
C LEU A 155 15.94 18.90 16.57
N ASP A 156 16.71 19.63 17.37
CA ASP A 156 18.16 19.54 17.31
C ASP A 156 18.64 18.20 17.89
N TYR A 157 19.79 17.72 17.42
CA TYR A 157 20.28 16.39 17.79
C TYR A 157 20.42 16.17 19.29
N PHE A 158 20.76 17.21 20.04
CA PHE A 158 20.97 17.14 21.49
C PHE A 158 19.77 17.64 22.30
N ASP A 159 18.64 17.94 21.66
CA ASP A 159 17.46 18.43 22.36
C ASP A 159 16.95 17.41 23.38
N GLY A 160 16.97 17.81 24.66
CA GLY A 160 16.56 16.97 25.78
C GLY A 160 17.59 15.96 26.27
N GLU A 161 18.84 15.98 25.72
CA GLU A 161 19.91 15.06 26.14
C GLU A 161 20.97 15.73 27.05
N GLU A 162 21.01 17.07 27.12
CA GLU A 162 21.92 17.86 27.96
C GLU A 162 21.21 18.49 29.17
#